data_a55beae759852d407db37f7085fea527
#
_entry.id   a55beae759852d407db37f7085fea527
#
_cell.length_a   1.000
_cell.length_b   1.000
_cell.length_c   1.000
_cell.angle_alpha   90.00
_cell.angle_beta   90.00
_cell.angle_gamma   90.00
#
_symmetry.space_group_name_H-M   'P 1'
#
loop_
_entity.id
_entity.type
_entity.pdbx_description
1 polymer ?
#
loop_
_entity_poly.entity_id
_entity_poly.type
_entity_poly.pdbx_seq_one_letter_code
_entity_poly.pdbx_strand_id
1 'polypeptide(L)'
;IRSIWSHQPKIIVVEPDAAACLMESHRRKTLTEVRGTVSSMGRLDCKLPSTLAFDILHRQADKFVCISDLDAERAVEFLATHQLRTTPSGAAGMAAVLAATERDLEIPDNAVCLALVTEAET
;
A
#
# COMPACT_ATOMS: atom_id res chain seq x y z
N ILE A 1 5.55 6.47 13.93
CA ILE A 1 4.31 7.28 13.91
C ILE A 1 3.57 7.10 15.23
N ARG A 2 3.06 5.90 15.52
CA ARG A 2 2.21 5.62 16.71
C ARG A 2 2.83 6.02 18.05
N SER A 3 4.15 5.93 18.20
CA SER A 3 4.86 6.24 19.45
C SER A 3 5.30 7.70 19.57
N ILE A 4 5.27 8.48 18.49
CA ILE A 4 5.92 9.80 18.45
C ILE A 4 4.92 10.90 18.11
N TRP A 5 3.94 10.65 17.24
CA TRP A 5 3.02 11.69 16.80
C TRP A 5 1.88 11.88 17.81
N SER A 6 1.68 13.13 18.24
CA SER A 6 0.58 13.49 19.15
C SER A 6 -0.79 13.36 18.49
N HIS A 7 -0.89 13.69 17.20
CA HIS A 7 -2.09 13.48 16.39
C HIS A 7 -1.89 12.21 15.56
N GLN A 8 -2.67 11.19 15.86
CA GLN A 8 -2.53 9.88 15.22
C GLN A 8 -3.23 9.87 13.85
N PRO A 9 -2.49 9.68 12.75
CA PRO A 9 -3.09 9.52 11.45
C PRO A 9 -3.77 8.15 11.32
N LYS A 10 -4.72 8.04 10.42
CA LYS A 10 -5.20 6.74 9.93
C LYS A 10 -4.08 6.11 9.09
N ILE A 11 -3.65 4.91 9.46
CA ILE A 11 -2.60 4.16 8.75
C ILE A 11 -3.25 3.12 7.87
N ILE A 12 -2.98 3.21 6.57
CA ILE A 12 -3.51 2.32 5.56
C ILE A 12 -2.34 1.56 4.94
N VAL A 13 -2.40 0.25 4.97
CA VAL A 13 -1.44 -0.64 4.31
C VAL A 13 -1.94 -0.93 2.90
N VAL A 14 -1.06 -0.75 1.93
CA VAL A 14 -1.37 -0.95 0.50
C VAL A 14 -0.55 -2.12 -0.02
N GLU A 15 -1.20 -3.08 -0.66
CA GLU A 15 -0.56 -4.25 -1.24
C GLU A 15 -1.04 -4.47 -2.70
N PRO A 16 -0.24 -5.13 -3.55
CA PRO A 16 -0.74 -5.65 -4.81
C PRO A 16 -1.86 -6.67 -4.58
N ASP A 17 -2.92 -6.63 -5.37
CA ASP A 17 -3.97 -7.65 -5.34
C ASP A 17 -3.45 -9.07 -5.63
N ALA A 18 -2.39 -9.17 -6.45
CA ALA A 18 -1.66 -10.41 -6.71
C ALA A 18 -0.85 -10.93 -5.52
N ALA A 19 -0.62 -10.11 -4.47
CA ALA A 19 0.28 -10.44 -3.35
C ALA A 19 -0.21 -9.82 -2.01
N ALA A 20 -1.50 -9.92 -1.71
CA ALA A 20 -2.13 -9.36 -0.52
C ALA A 20 -1.87 -10.21 0.75
N CYS A 21 -0.60 -10.49 1.04
CA CYS A 21 -0.24 -11.41 2.11
C CYS A 21 -0.42 -10.85 3.53
N LEU A 22 -0.21 -9.54 3.73
CA LEU A 22 -0.47 -8.87 5.01
C LEU A 22 -1.97 -8.77 5.29
N MET A 23 -2.77 -8.38 4.31
CA MET A 23 -4.23 -8.30 4.45
C MET A 23 -4.82 -9.68 4.79
N GLU A 24 -4.41 -10.73 4.09
CA GLU A 24 -4.90 -12.08 4.37
C GLU A 24 -4.43 -12.59 5.73
N SER A 25 -3.17 -12.33 6.10
CA SER A 25 -2.65 -12.65 7.43
C SER A 25 -3.38 -11.90 8.53
N HIS A 26 -3.69 -10.62 8.32
CA HIS A 26 -4.48 -9.82 9.26
C HIS A 26 -5.90 -10.41 9.44
N ARG A 27 -6.57 -10.74 8.34
CA ARG A 27 -7.90 -11.35 8.34
C ARG A 27 -7.92 -12.68 9.10
N ARG A 28 -6.92 -13.52 8.90
CA ARG A 28 -6.79 -14.84 9.55
C ARG A 28 -6.16 -14.77 10.94
N LYS A 29 -5.62 -13.62 11.34
CA LYS A 29 -4.90 -13.43 12.61
C LYS A 29 -3.67 -14.36 12.75
N THR A 30 -3.08 -14.75 11.66
CA THR A 30 -1.91 -15.63 11.58
C THR A 30 -1.15 -15.38 10.29
N LEU A 31 0.18 -15.58 10.31
CA LEU A 31 1.00 -15.52 9.10
C LEU A 31 0.43 -16.47 8.05
N THR A 32 0.10 -15.91 6.91
CA THR A 32 -0.55 -16.65 5.80
C THR A 32 0.18 -16.38 4.50
N GLU A 33 0.60 -17.45 3.84
CA GLU A 33 1.09 -17.39 2.48
C GLU A 33 -0.08 -17.29 1.50
N VAL A 34 0.02 -16.38 0.55
CA VAL A 34 -0.96 -16.24 -0.54
C VAL A 34 -0.39 -16.77 -1.85
N ARG A 35 -1.29 -17.10 -2.76
CA ARG A 35 -0.94 -17.49 -4.13
C ARG A 35 -1.52 -16.46 -5.09
N GLY A 36 -0.76 -16.10 -6.11
CA GLY A 36 -1.17 -15.12 -7.10
C GLY A 36 -0.18 -15.06 -8.26
N THR A 37 -0.55 -14.32 -9.29
CA THR A 37 0.31 -13.99 -10.42
C THR A 37 1.48 -13.11 -9.98
N VAL A 38 2.42 -12.87 -10.87
CA VAL A 38 3.50 -11.91 -10.66
C VAL A 38 2.93 -10.50 -10.85
N SER A 39 3.25 -9.60 -9.93
CA SER A 39 2.88 -8.19 -10.01
C SER A 39 4.00 -7.35 -10.60
N SER A 40 3.66 -6.28 -11.33
CA SER A 40 4.61 -5.26 -11.77
C SER A 40 5.23 -4.47 -10.61
N MET A 41 4.59 -4.48 -9.44
CA MET A 41 5.11 -3.95 -8.18
C MET A 41 6.12 -4.93 -7.54
N GLY A 42 7.23 -5.24 -8.23
CA GLY A 42 8.14 -6.33 -7.88
C GLY A 42 8.70 -6.29 -6.46
N ARG A 43 8.85 -5.11 -5.85
CA ARG A 43 9.31 -4.97 -4.45
C ARG A 43 8.20 -5.25 -3.43
N LEU A 44 6.96 -5.24 -3.86
CA LEU A 44 5.79 -5.55 -3.04
C LEU A 44 5.20 -6.93 -3.36
N ASP A 45 5.74 -7.63 -4.36
CA ASP A 45 5.27 -8.96 -4.78
C ASP A 45 5.74 -10.08 -3.83
N CYS A 46 5.41 -9.91 -2.55
CA CYS A 46 5.73 -10.86 -1.49
C CYS A 46 4.50 -11.74 -1.20
N LYS A 47 4.65 -13.05 -1.30
CA LYS A 47 3.54 -13.99 -1.05
C LYS A 47 3.41 -14.39 0.42
N LEU A 48 4.45 -14.15 1.22
CA LEU A 48 4.46 -14.36 2.68
C LEU A 48 5.01 -13.10 3.36
N PRO A 49 4.31 -12.53 4.35
CA PRO A 49 4.81 -11.33 5.00
C PRO A 49 5.97 -11.65 5.94
N SER A 50 6.83 -10.66 6.17
CA SER A 50 7.79 -10.70 7.26
C SER A 50 7.05 -10.80 8.61
N THR A 51 7.53 -11.66 9.51
CA THR A 51 6.97 -11.80 10.87
C THR A 51 6.92 -10.45 11.59
N LEU A 52 8.02 -9.69 11.52
CA LEU A 52 8.09 -8.38 12.16
C LEU A 52 7.06 -7.38 11.58
N ALA A 53 6.93 -7.33 10.25
CA ALA A 53 5.94 -6.46 9.61
C ALA A 53 4.51 -6.86 10.00
N PHE A 54 4.21 -8.15 10.01
CA PHE A 54 2.91 -8.66 10.44
C PHE A 54 2.61 -8.29 11.88
N ASP A 55 3.52 -8.56 12.82
CA ASP A 55 3.33 -8.27 14.24
C ASP A 55 3.06 -6.79 14.53
N ILE A 56 3.69 -5.90 13.78
CA ILE A 56 3.48 -4.46 13.94
C ILE A 56 2.18 -4.02 13.25
N LEU A 57 2.01 -4.34 11.98
CA LEU A 57 0.92 -3.81 11.17
C LEU A 57 -0.43 -4.41 11.55
N HIS A 58 -0.48 -5.69 11.94
CA HIS A 58 -1.70 -6.32 12.43
C HIS A 58 -2.32 -5.57 13.62
N ARG A 59 -1.48 -4.97 14.48
CA ARG A 59 -1.92 -4.23 15.68
C ARG A 59 -2.07 -2.73 15.46
N GLN A 60 -1.36 -2.15 14.49
CA GLN A 60 -1.20 -0.70 14.38
C GLN A 60 -1.78 -0.08 13.12
N ALA A 61 -2.03 -0.86 12.08
CA ALA A 61 -2.70 -0.38 10.89
C ALA A 61 -4.22 -0.30 11.11
N ASP A 62 -4.86 0.68 10.50
CA ASP A 62 -6.30 0.89 10.61
C ASP A 62 -7.06 0.22 9.45
N LYS A 63 -6.41 0.09 8.30
CA LYS A 63 -7.02 -0.54 7.11
C LYS A 63 -5.95 -1.19 6.23
N PHE A 64 -6.35 -2.23 5.52
CA PHE A 64 -5.57 -2.86 4.45
C PHE A 64 -6.36 -2.72 3.15
N VAL A 65 -5.69 -2.35 2.07
CA VAL A 65 -6.28 -2.18 0.76
C VAL A 65 -5.39 -2.79 -0.31
N CYS A 66 -6.02 -3.37 -1.33
CA CYS A 66 -5.33 -3.90 -2.49
C CYS A 66 -5.48 -2.96 -3.68
N ILE A 67 -4.45 -2.88 -4.49
CA ILE A 67 -4.41 -2.16 -5.76
C ILE A 67 -3.98 -3.10 -6.87
N SER A 68 -4.45 -2.83 -8.09
CA SER A 68 -4.01 -3.54 -9.28
C SER A 68 -2.70 -2.96 -9.83
N ASP A 69 -2.04 -3.73 -10.69
CA ASP A 69 -0.88 -3.24 -11.44
C ASP A 69 -1.23 -2.00 -12.27
N LEU A 70 -2.43 -1.94 -12.84
CA LEU A 70 -2.91 -0.79 -13.59
C LEU A 70 -3.07 0.46 -12.71
N ASP A 71 -3.54 0.31 -11.47
CA ASP A 71 -3.61 1.44 -10.52
C ASP A 71 -2.20 1.99 -10.22
N ALA A 72 -1.23 1.09 -10.05
CA ALA A 72 0.17 1.47 -9.82
C ALA A 72 0.78 2.19 -11.03
N GLU A 73 0.54 1.70 -12.25
CA GLU A 73 1.00 2.35 -13.49
C GLU A 73 0.41 3.75 -13.64
N ARG A 74 -0.90 3.92 -13.43
CA ARG A 74 -1.56 5.24 -13.44
C ARG A 74 -0.96 6.19 -12.39
N ALA A 75 -0.60 5.69 -11.23
CA ALA A 75 0.05 6.50 -10.21
C ALA A 75 1.48 6.90 -10.60
N VAL A 76 2.24 6.04 -11.26
CA VAL A 76 3.56 6.38 -11.83
C VAL A 76 3.42 7.52 -12.86
N GLU A 77 2.46 7.41 -13.79
CA GLU A 77 2.19 8.46 -14.76
C GLU A 77 1.79 9.78 -14.09
N PHE A 78 0.88 9.73 -13.12
CA PHE A 78 0.46 10.91 -12.35
C PHE A 78 1.64 11.58 -11.65
N LEU A 79 2.48 10.81 -10.94
CA LEU A 79 3.65 11.34 -10.24
C LEU A 79 4.68 11.93 -11.21
N ALA A 80 4.87 11.34 -12.38
CA ALA A 80 5.75 11.86 -13.41
C ALA A 80 5.33 13.25 -13.92
N THR A 81 4.03 13.54 -14.01
CA THR A 81 3.54 14.90 -14.36
C THR A 81 3.92 15.94 -13.29
N HIS A 82 4.18 15.50 -12.06
CA HIS A 82 4.64 16.32 -10.95
C HIS A 82 6.16 16.25 -10.73
N GLN A 83 6.91 15.83 -11.74
CA GLN A 83 8.38 15.73 -11.72
C GLN A 83 8.93 14.72 -10.70
N LEU A 84 8.10 13.79 -10.25
CA LEU A 84 8.48 12.74 -9.33
C LEU A 84 8.47 11.38 -10.06
N ARG A 85 9.67 10.93 -10.45
CA ARG A 85 9.83 9.67 -11.15
C ARG A 85 10.05 8.53 -10.16
N THR A 86 9.26 7.48 -10.30
CA THR A 86 9.30 6.32 -9.40
C THR A 86 8.87 5.03 -10.13
N THR A 87 9.01 3.91 -9.43
CA THR A 87 8.55 2.59 -9.90
C THR A 87 7.10 2.33 -9.49
N PRO A 88 6.42 1.32 -10.06
CA PRO A 88 5.11 0.87 -9.59
C PRO A 88 5.08 0.56 -8.09
N SER A 89 6.13 -0.08 -7.54
CA SER A 89 6.26 -0.32 -6.10
C SER A 89 6.31 0.97 -5.29
N GLY A 90 7.08 1.96 -5.75
CA GLY A 90 7.21 3.26 -5.08
C GLY A 90 5.96 4.11 -5.18
N ALA A 91 5.13 3.90 -6.21
CA ALA A 91 3.88 4.63 -6.42
C ALA A 91 2.66 4.03 -5.69
N ALA A 92 2.79 2.86 -5.08
CA ALA A 92 1.66 2.10 -4.52
C ALA A 92 0.79 2.90 -3.54
N GLY A 93 1.40 3.69 -2.66
CA GLY A 93 0.66 4.56 -1.74
C GLY A 93 -0.19 5.60 -2.46
N MET A 94 0.33 6.23 -3.51
CA MET A 94 -0.40 7.18 -4.34
C MET A 94 -1.48 6.48 -5.18
N ALA A 95 -1.22 5.26 -5.65
CA ALA A 95 -2.20 4.46 -6.38
C ALA A 95 -3.46 4.21 -5.54
N ALA A 96 -3.31 3.89 -4.25
CA ALA A 96 -4.44 3.73 -3.35
C ALA A 96 -5.24 5.03 -3.18
N VAL A 97 -4.58 6.19 -3.12
CA VAL A 97 -5.26 7.50 -3.03
C VAL A 97 -6.04 7.79 -4.31
N LEU A 98 -5.44 7.59 -5.48
CA LEU A 98 -6.09 7.85 -6.76
C LEU A 98 -7.27 6.90 -7.03
N ALA A 99 -7.15 5.65 -6.61
CA ALA A 99 -8.18 4.63 -6.75
C ALA A 99 -9.14 4.56 -5.53
N ALA A 100 -9.13 5.56 -4.65
CA ALA A 100 -9.82 5.51 -3.35
C ALA A 100 -11.30 5.12 -3.46
N THR A 101 -12.03 5.71 -4.41
CA THR A 101 -13.46 5.42 -4.63
C THR A 101 -13.67 3.99 -5.14
N GLU A 102 -12.84 3.54 -6.08
CA GLU A 102 -12.94 2.20 -6.67
C GLU A 102 -12.53 1.08 -5.70
N ARG A 103 -11.69 1.43 -4.71
CA ARG A 103 -11.14 0.50 -3.70
C ARG A 103 -11.79 0.63 -2.34
N ASP A 104 -12.96 1.29 -2.26
CA ASP A 104 -13.71 1.48 -1.01
C ASP A 104 -12.84 2.07 0.12
N LEU A 105 -11.97 2.99 -0.25
CA LEU A 105 -11.13 3.73 0.66
C LEU A 105 -11.77 5.08 0.95
N GLU A 106 -12.47 5.16 2.06
CA GLU A 106 -13.13 6.38 2.49
C GLU A 106 -12.10 7.46 2.88
N ILE A 107 -11.86 8.39 1.98
CA ILE A 107 -11.01 9.56 2.20
C ILE A 107 -11.93 10.79 2.20
N PRO A 108 -12.06 11.51 3.33
CA PRO A 108 -12.81 12.75 3.37
C PRO A 108 -12.24 13.81 2.39
N ASP A 109 -13.09 14.66 1.82
CA ASP A 109 -12.68 15.68 0.84
C ASP A 109 -11.61 16.65 1.35
N ASN A 110 -11.59 16.88 2.68
CA ASN A 110 -10.62 17.76 3.34
C ASN A 110 -9.43 16.99 3.97
N ALA A 111 -9.27 15.71 3.67
CA ALA A 111 -8.17 14.92 4.24
C ALA A 111 -6.83 15.33 3.64
N VAL A 112 -5.80 15.30 4.46
CA VAL A 112 -4.41 15.38 4.03
C VAL A 112 -3.85 13.95 3.99
N CYS A 113 -3.46 13.49 2.80
CA CYS A 113 -2.89 12.18 2.59
C CYS A 113 -1.37 12.26 2.49
N LEU A 114 -0.67 11.44 3.26
CA LEU A 114 0.77 11.24 3.14
C LEU A 114 1.04 9.89 2.49
N ALA A 115 1.58 9.90 1.29
CA ALA A 115 2.09 8.71 0.62
C ALA A 115 3.63 8.72 0.62
N LEU A 116 4.24 7.60 0.97
CA LEU A 116 5.69 7.44 0.96
C LEU A 116 6.12 6.89 -0.39
N VAL A 117 6.94 7.65 -1.11
CA VAL A 117 7.56 7.23 -2.37
C VAL A 117 8.99 6.83 -2.06
N THR A 118 9.27 5.53 -2.03
CA THR A 118 10.52 4.97 -1.51
C THR A 118 11.52 4.55 -2.58
N GLU A 119 11.14 4.62 -3.83
CA GLU A 119 11.97 4.21 -4.96
C GLU A 119 12.04 5.33 -6.00
N ALA A 120 13.23 5.48 -6.60
CA ALA A 120 13.43 6.32 -7.77
C ALA A 120 13.55 5.44 -9.01
N GLU A 121 13.06 5.93 -10.15
CA GLU A 121 13.36 5.35 -11.45
C GLU A 121 14.86 5.56 -11.76
N THR A 122 15.56 4.48 -12.04
CA THR A 122 16.98 4.48 -12.41
C THR A 122 17.18 4.62 -13.91
#